data_42e6b54c244710eee959ab032b16d753
#
_entry.id   42e6b54c244710eee959ab032b16d753
#
_cell.length_a   1.000
_cell.length_b   1.000
_cell.length_c   1.000
_cell.angle_alpha   90.00
_cell.angle_beta   90.00
_cell.angle_gamma   90.00
#
_symmetry.space_group_name_H-M   'P 1'
#
loop_
_entity.id
_entity.type
_entity.pdbx_description
1 polymer ?
#
loop_
_entity_poly.entity_id
_entity_poly.type
_entity_poly.pdbx_seq_one_letter_code
_entity_poly.pdbx_strand_id
1 'polypeptide(L)'
;ITTCKPASYLLNKAYIQGVPFYVDERVIVPRSYIGELLATGAEFLPAPDAVRSVLDLCTGSGCLAILAAYAYPEAEICAVDLSAAALDVARRNVAEHGMSERIALVEGDLFAPLGARKFDLILTNPPYVDAEAVASFPPEYRAEPVIAHAGGKDGLDIVRRIIAGAKAHLAPRGGVLCEIGTGRDILEADYPDIAFLWPDTEESEGEVFWLTREDFV
;
A
#
# COMPACT_ATOMS: atom_id res chain seq x y z
N ILE A 1 13.82 -20.22 19.27
CA ILE A 1 12.57 -20.53 18.53
C ILE A 1 11.37 -20.64 19.50
N THR A 2 11.43 -20.05 20.67
CA THR A 2 10.38 -20.17 21.68
C THR A 2 9.36 -19.02 21.66
N THR A 3 9.59 -17.97 20.86
CA THR A 3 8.76 -16.75 20.88
C THR A 3 7.82 -16.62 19.68
N CYS A 4 7.90 -17.51 18.66
CA CYS A 4 7.14 -17.41 17.39
C CYS A 4 7.21 -16.03 16.73
N LYS A 5 8.23 -15.23 17.06
CA LYS A 5 8.41 -13.89 16.52
C LYS A 5 9.01 -13.98 15.12
N PRO A 6 8.49 -13.25 14.11
CA PRO A 6 9.08 -13.21 12.79
C PRO A 6 10.59 -12.89 12.83
N ALA A 7 11.38 -13.58 11.99
CA ALA A 7 12.82 -13.34 11.89
C ALA A 7 13.14 -11.86 11.57
N SER A 8 12.31 -11.24 10.76
CA SER A 8 12.42 -9.82 10.41
C SER A 8 12.39 -8.89 11.63
N TYR A 9 11.56 -9.21 12.64
CA TYR A 9 11.53 -8.41 13.89
C TYR A 9 12.71 -8.68 14.80
N LEU A 10 13.24 -9.91 14.79
CA LEU A 10 14.45 -10.23 15.57
C LEU A 10 15.68 -9.52 14.99
N LEU A 11 15.71 -9.34 13.66
CA LEU A 11 16.80 -8.68 12.94
C LEU A 11 16.54 -7.18 12.74
N ASN A 12 15.32 -6.70 13.05
CA ASN A 12 14.82 -5.38 12.72
C ASN A 12 15.04 -5.01 11.23
N LYS A 13 14.83 -6.00 10.35
CA LYS A 13 15.07 -5.85 8.92
C LYS A 13 14.17 -6.75 8.07
N ALA A 14 13.60 -6.16 7.04
CA ALA A 14 12.90 -6.84 5.95
C ALA A 14 13.40 -6.32 4.60
N TYR A 15 13.03 -7.00 3.51
CA TYR A 15 13.41 -6.60 2.16
C TYR A 15 12.21 -6.67 1.23
N ILE A 16 12.07 -5.67 0.35
CA ILE A 16 11.19 -5.71 -0.84
C ILE A 16 12.05 -5.32 -2.03
N GLN A 17 12.03 -6.13 -3.08
CA GLN A 17 12.82 -5.90 -4.31
C GLN A 17 14.31 -5.60 -4.01
N GLY A 18 14.89 -6.31 -3.03
CA GLY A 18 16.26 -6.13 -2.61
C GLY A 18 16.54 -4.86 -1.78
N VAL A 19 15.57 -3.99 -1.59
CA VAL A 19 15.67 -2.77 -0.78
C VAL A 19 15.44 -3.11 0.69
N PRO A 20 16.35 -2.76 1.62
CA PRO A 20 16.20 -3.04 3.04
C PRO A 20 15.30 -2.02 3.75
N PHE A 21 14.49 -2.50 4.68
CA PHE A 21 13.64 -1.66 5.54
C PHE A 21 13.77 -2.07 7.00
N TYR A 22 13.81 -1.11 7.90
CA TYR A 22 13.64 -1.36 9.32
C TYR A 22 12.18 -1.77 9.62
N VAL A 23 12.01 -2.78 10.44
CA VAL A 23 10.70 -3.24 10.90
C VAL A 23 10.76 -3.69 12.36
N ASP A 24 9.65 -3.51 13.06
CA ASP A 24 9.37 -4.07 14.38
C ASP A 24 7.86 -4.32 14.54
N GLU A 25 7.41 -4.68 15.73
CA GLU A 25 6.02 -5.08 16.00
C GLU A 25 4.97 -3.99 15.79
N ARG A 26 5.37 -2.77 15.47
CA ARG A 26 4.47 -1.64 15.16
C ARG A 26 3.92 -1.66 13.74
N VAL A 27 4.54 -2.44 12.85
CA VAL A 27 4.17 -2.57 11.44
C VAL A 27 4.14 -4.05 11.03
N ILE A 28 3.40 -4.40 9.97
CA ILE A 28 3.55 -5.74 9.38
C ILE A 28 4.95 -5.90 8.80
N VAL A 29 5.41 -7.14 8.66
CA VAL A 29 6.57 -7.45 7.83
C VAL A 29 6.17 -7.12 6.38
N PRO A 30 6.82 -6.15 5.73
CA PRO A 30 6.38 -5.68 4.42
C PRO A 30 6.48 -6.79 3.36
N ARG A 31 5.36 -7.00 2.70
CA ARG A 31 5.15 -7.93 1.59
C ARG A 31 4.19 -7.23 0.65
N SER A 32 4.57 -6.96 -0.58
CA SER A 32 3.67 -6.32 -1.55
C SER A 32 4.12 -6.59 -2.97
N TYR A 33 3.20 -7.05 -3.77
CA TYR A 33 3.37 -7.24 -5.22
C TYR A 33 3.47 -5.89 -5.97
N ILE A 34 2.95 -4.82 -5.39
CA ILE A 34 3.12 -3.46 -5.92
C ILE A 34 4.60 -3.09 -6.04
N GLY A 35 5.44 -3.56 -5.11
CA GLY A 35 6.88 -3.33 -5.17
C GLY A 35 7.52 -3.86 -6.45
N GLU A 36 7.11 -5.04 -6.93
CA GLU A 36 7.57 -5.63 -8.19
C GLU A 36 7.12 -4.80 -9.40
N LEU A 37 5.83 -4.42 -9.44
CA LEU A 37 5.28 -3.61 -10.53
C LEU A 37 5.98 -2.24 -10.64
N LEU A 38 6.35 -1.63 -9.52
CA LEU A 38 7.13 -0.39 -9.50
C LEU A 38 8.57 -0.62 -10.00
N ALA A 39 9.22 -1.71 -9.56
CA ALA A 39 10.61 -2.01 -9.90
C ALA A 39 10.78 -2.39 -11.38
N THR A 40 9.82 -3.09 -11.96
CA THR A 40 9.82 -3.49 -13.39
C THR A 40 9.37 -2.36 -14.32
N GLY A 41 8.72 -1.32 -13.79
CA GLY A 41 8.16 -0.24 -14.62
C GLY A 41 7.06 -0.77 -15.54
N ALA A 42 6.07 -1.48 -14.97
CA ALA A 42 4.99 -2.10 -15.72
C ALA A 42 4.35 -1.12 -16.72
N GLU A 43 4.08 -1.56 -17.96
CA GLU A 43 3.68 -0.71 -19.10
C GLU A 43 2.41 0.11 -18.88
N PHE A 44 1.49 -0.36 -18.01
CA PHE A 44 0.26 0.37 -17.67
C PHE A 44 0.50 1.52 -16.68
N LEU A 45 1.62 1.53 -15.96
CA LEU A 45 1.97 2.61 -15.04
C LEU A 45 2.39 3.87 -15.82
N PRO A 46 2.15 5.07 -15.26
CA PRO A 46 2.62 6.30 -15.88
C PRO A 46 4.15 6.31 -16.01
N ALA A 47 4.65 6.88 -17.11
CA ALA A 47 6.08 7.04 -17.30
C ALA A 47 6.72 7.88 -16.16
N PRO A 48 7.97 7.59 -15.74
CA PRO A 48 8.59 8.24 -14.60
C PRO A 48 8.63 9.78 -14.68
N ASP A 49 8.78 10.32 -15.88
CA ASP A 49 8.78 11.76 -16.15
C ASP A 49 7.39 12.41 -16.17
N ALA A 50 6.32 11.61 -16.15
CA ALA A 50 4.94 12.10 -16.12
C ALA A 50 4.39 12.22 -14.68
N VAL A 51 5.02 11.57 -13.69
CA VAL A 51 4.55 11.55 -12.28
C VAL A 51 5.27 12.63 -11.48
N ARG A 52 4.51 13.51 -10.85
CA ARG A 52 5.00 14.56 -9.95
C ARG A 52 4.47 14.44 -8.53
N SER A 53 3.41 13.66 -8.34
CA SER A 53 2.76 13.51 -7.04
C SER A 53 2.27 12.08 -6.84
N VAL A 54 2.71 11.45 -5.74
CA VAL A 54 2.31 10.10 -5.35
C VAL A 54 1.68 10.13 -3.97
N LEU A 55 0.61 9.37 -3.81
CA LEU A 55 -0.01 9.09 -2.51
C LEU A 55 0.20 7.60 -2.19
N ASP A 56 0.70 7.31 -0.98
CA ASP A 56 0.75 5.97 -0.42
C ASP A 56 -0.20 5.90 0.76
N LEU A 57 -1.31 5.18 0.63
CA LEU A 57 -2.29 4.96 1.69
C LEU A 57 -2.01 3.67 2.44
N CYS A 58 -2.22 3.69 3.76
CA CYS A 58 -1.89 2.57 4.65
C CYS A 58 -0.38 2.23 4.56
N THR A 59 0.45 3.27 4.63
CA THR A 59 1.88 3.20 4.31
C THR A 59 2.69 2.25 5.21
N GLY A 60 2.20 1.98 6.43
CA GLY A 60 2.86 1.10 7.38
C GLY A 60 4.31 1.51 7.67
N SER A 61 5.26 0.70 7.25
CA SER A 61 6.70 0.98 7.39
C SER A 61 7.24 2.03 6.40
N GLY A 62 6.41 2.57 5.49
CA GLY A 62 6.83 3.51 4.45
C GLY A 62 7.48 2.85 3.25
N CYS A 63 7.41 1.53 3.13
CA CYS A 63 8.14 0.80 2.08
C CYS A 63 7.66 1.16 0.68
N LEU A 64 6.34 1.20 0.41
CA LEU A 64 5.82 1.56 -0.91
C LEU A 64 6.10 3.02 -1.26
N ALA A 65 5.98 3.95 -0.29
CA ALA A 65 6.37 5.34 -0.49
C ALA A 65 7.84 5.48 -0.92
N ILE A 66 8.75 4.73 -0.29
CA ILE A 66 10.18 4.75 -0.61
C ILE A 66 10.44 4.10 -1.98
N LEU A 67 9.80 2.97 -2.29
CA LEU A 67 9.93 2.34 -3.61
C LEU A 67 9.38 3.24 -4.72
N ALA A 68 8.27 3.93 -4.48
CA ALA A 68 7.75 4.94 -5.39
C ALA A 68 8.73 6.12 -5.59
N ALA A 69 9.43 6.54 -4.52
CA ALA A 69 10.44 7.59 -4.63
C ALA A 69 11.64 7.17 -5.48
N TYR A 70 11.98 5.89 -5.52
CA TYR A 70 13.00 5.36 -6.43
C TYR A 70 12.49 5.28 -7.87
N ALA A 71 11.25 4.78 -8.08
CA ALA A 71 10.65 4.65 -9.40
C ALA A 71 10.35 6.00 -10.06
N TYR A 72 9.99 7.01 -9.25
CA TYR A 72 9.60 8.36 -9.69
C TYR A 72 10.49 9.44 -9.05
N PRO A 73 11.70 9.66 -9.57
CA PRO A 73 12.72 10.52 -8.94
C PRO A 73 12.29 11.98 -8.75
N GLU A 74 11.39 12.48 -9.60
CA GLU A 74 10.90 13.86 -9.58
C GLU A 74 9.59 14.04 -8.78
N ALA A 75 9.03 12.95 -8.23
CA ALA A 75 7.76 13.02 -7.52
C ALA A 75 7.93 13.43 -6.05
N GLU A 76 7.00 14.25 -5.57
CA GLU A 76 6.72 14.44 -4.15
C GLU A 76 5.74 13.36 -3.67
N ILE A 77 6.00 12.78 -2.51
CA ILE A 77 5.21 11.66 -2.01
C ILE A 77 4.53 12.05 -0.70
N CYS A 78 3.26 11.75 -0.60
CA CYS A 78 2.49 11.83 0.63
C CYS A 78 2.17 10.41 1.10
N ALA A 79 2.62 10.04 2.29
CA ALA A 79 2.38 8.72 2.86
C ALA A 79 1.47 8.85 4.08
N VAL A 80 0.32 8.20 4.04
CA VAL A 80 -0.72 8.30 5.06
C VAL A 80 -0.87 6.98 5.80
N ASP A 81 -0.94 7.04 7.12
CA ASP A 81 -1.31 5.90 7.95
C ASP A 81 -2.18 6.35 9.12
N LEU A 82 -3.07 5.46 9.56
CA LEU A 82 -3.91 5.70 10.73
C LEU A 82 -3.10 5.56 12.04
N SER A 83 -2.03 4.78 12.03
CA SER A 83 -1.20 4.45 13.18
C SER A 83 -0.01 5.39 13.30
N ALA A 84 -0.01 6.27 14.30
CA ALA A 84 1.16 7.08 14.65
C ALA A 84 2.41 6.22 14.93
N ALA A 85 2.23 5.03 15.52
CA ALA A 85 3.31 4.10 15.79
C ALA A 85 3.93 3.50 14.51
N ALA A 86 3.11 3.23 13.47
CA ALA A 86 3.60 2.83 12.16
C ALA A 86 4.36 3.98 11.48
N LEU A 87 3.85 5.21 11.57
CA LEU A 87 4.54 6.39 11.04
C LEU A 87 5.89 6.67 11.71
N ASP A 88 6.11 6.27 12.97
CA ASP A 88 7.43 6.35 13.59
C ASP A 88 8.44 5.39 12.93
N VAL A 89 7.99 4.19 12.54
CA VAL A 89 8.80 3.26 11.75
C VAL A 89 9.06 3.81 10.34
N ALA A 90 8.01 4.31 9.68
CA ALA A 90 8.13 4.93 8.36
C ALA A 90 9.12 6.12 8.37
N ARG A 91 9.06 6.98 9.39
CA ARG A 91 9.98 8.13 9.54
C ARG A 91 11.44 7.68 9.61
N ARG A 92 11.70 6.60 10.35
CA ARG A 92 13.03 6.01 10.41
C ARG A 92 13.48 5.52 9.02
N ASN A 93 12.65 4.76 8.33
CA ASN A 93 12.98 4.26 6.99
C ASN A 93 13.22 5.40 6.00
N VAL A 94 12.33 6.39 5.97
CA VAL A 94 12.47 7.57 5.10
C VAL A 94 13.79 8.30 5.36
N ALA A 95 14.21 8.44 6.62
CA ALA A 95 15.48 9.07 6.99
C ALA A 95 16.68 8.19 6.59
N GLU A 96 16.64 6.88 6.84
CA GLU A 96 17.72 5.93 6.47
C GLU A 96 17.92 5.86 4.95
N HIS A 97 16.87 6.08 4.15
CA HIS A 97 16.93 6.17 2.68
C HIS A 97 17.23 7.58 2.15
N GLY A 98 17.40 8.60 3.02
CA GLY A 98 17.72 9.97 2.62
C GLY A 98 16.58 10.70 1.89
N MET A 99 15.31 10.31 2.14
CA MET A 99 14.16 10.81 1.39
C MET A 99 13.25 11.78 2.19
N SER A 100 13.74 12.31 3.31
CA SER A 100 12.95 13.17 4.22
C SER A 100 12.41 14.44 3.56
N GLU A 101 13.09 14.96 2.54
CA GLU A 101 12.65 16.16 1.81
C GLU A 101 11.59 15.86 0.74
N ARG A 102 11.41 14.58 0.38
CA ARG A 102 10.50 14.17 -0.70
C ARG A 102 9.28 13.40 -0.23
N ILE A 103 9.34 12.79 0.97
CA ILE A 103 8.26 11.98 1.52
C ILE A 103 7.69 12.66 2.76
N ALA A 104 6.47 13.15 2.65
CA ALA A 104 5.71 13.71 3.76
C ALA A 104 4.86 12.61 4.42
N LEU A 105 5.08 12.37 5.72
CA LEU A 105 4.31 11.41 6.51
C LEU A 105 3.15 12.12 7.21
N VAL A 106 1.94 11.60 7.05
CA VAL A 106 0.70 12.22 7.55
C VAL A 106 -0.11 11.19 8.33
N GLU A 107 -0.46 11.50 9.57
CA GLU A 107 -1.39 10.69 10.36
C GLU A 107 -2.83 11.00 9.95
N GLY A 108 -3.60 9.94 9.66
CA GLY A 108 -5.01 10.10 9.33
C GLY A 108 -5.65 8.87 8.72
N ASP A 109 -6.98 8.93 8.61
CA ASP A 109 -7.79 7.86 8.06
C ASP A 109 -7.99 8.07 6.55
N LEU A 110 -7.24 7.31 5.76
CA LEU A 110 -7.25 7.33 4.28
C LEU A 110 -7.12 8.77 3.74
N PHE A 111 -8.13 9.25 3.03
CA PHE A 111 -8.14 10.57 2.38
C PHE A 111 -8.46 11.74 3.32
N ALA A 112 -8.92 11.48 4.55
CA ALA A 112 -9.42 12.52 5.46
C ALA A 112 -8.43 13.69 5.70
N PRO A 113 -7.10 13.46 5.86
CA PRO A 113 -6.17 14.56 6.12
C PRO A 113 -5.76 15.35 4.86
N LEU A 114 -6.20 14.92 3.66
CA LEU A 114 -5.63 15.41 2.39
C LEU A 114 -6.36 16.63 1.81
N GLY A 115 -7.57 16.94 2.28
CA GLY A 115 -8.37 18.04 1.73
C GLY A 115 -8.67 17.83 0.24
N ALA A 116 -8.34 18.82 -0.61
CA ALA A 116 -8.58 18.76 -2.05
C ALA A 116 -7.35 18.37 -2.88
N ARG A 117 -6.30 17.82 -2.26
CA ARG A 117 -5.07 17.40 -2.96
C ARG A 117 -5.38 16.34 -4.01
N LYS A 118 -4.64 16.42 -5.12
CA LYS A 118 -4.71 15.48 -6.26
C LYS A 118 -3.35 14.83 -6.46
N PHE A 119 -3.37 13.58 -6.93
CA PHE A 119 -2.17 12.78 -7.14
C PHE A 119 -2.18 12.15 -8.54
N ASP A 120 -1.01 12.05 -9.13
CA ASP A 120 -0.82 11.36 -10.41
C ASP A 120 -0.86 9.83 -10.22
N LEU A 121 -0.45 9.36 -9.05
CA LEU A 121 -0.46 7.95 -8.69
C LEU A 121 -0.90 7.79 -7.22
N ILE A 122 -1.83 6.89 -6.99
CA ILE A 122 -2.20 6.41 -5.65
C ILE A 122 -1.76 4.95 -5.53
N LEU A 123 -0.97 4.64 -4.52
CA LEU A 123 -0.55 3.29 -4.15
C LEU A 123 -1.20 2.92 -2.83
N THR A 124 -1.57 1.66 -2.68
CA THR A 124 -2.06 1.19 -1.39
C THR A 124 -2.02 -0.34 -1.27
N ASN A 125 -1.50 -0.81 -0.15
CA ASN A 125 -1.66 -2.17 0.32
C ASN A 125 -2.41 -2.11 1.66
N PRO A 126 -3.74 -1.98 1.62
CA PRO A 126 -4.55 -1.82 2.81
C PRO A 126 -4.72 -3.14 3.55
N PRO A 127 -5.18 -3.15 4.81
CA PRO A 127 -5.65 -4.35 5.46
C PRO A 127 -6.76 -5.02 4.63
N TYR A 128 -6.56 -6.28 4.20
CA TYR A 128 -7.50 -7.02 3.36
C TYR A 128 -7.81 -8.45 3.85
N VAL A 129 -7.39 -8.80 5.07
CA VAL A 129 -7.71 -10.12 5.62
C VAL A 129 -9.09 -10.09 6.27
N ASP A 130 -9.93 -11.07 5.95
CA ASP A 130 -11.24 -11.21 6.56
C ASP A 130 -11.18 -11.55 8.05
N ALA A 131 -12.28 -11.28 8.77
CA ALA A 131 -12.32 -11.40 10.23
C ALA A 131 -12.13 -12.86 10.73
N GLU A 132 -12.55 -13.87 9.94
CA GLU A 132 -12.42 -15.29 10.29
C GLU A 132 -10.96 -15.73 10.14
N ALA A 133 -10.31 -15.34 9.06
CA ALA A 133 -8.89 -15.61 8.81
C ALA A 133 -8.01 -14.94 9.88
N VAL A 134 -8.26 -13.68 10.24
CA VAL A 134 -7.54 -12.99 11.34
C VAL A 134 -7.68 -13.75 12.66
N ALA A 135 -8.89 -14.25 12.97
CA ALA A 135 -9.13 -15.02 14.21
C ALA A 135 -8.36 -16.36 14.24
N SER A 136 -8.05 -16.92 13.08
CA SER A 136 -7.35 -18.21 12.91
C SER A 136 -5.84 -18.09 12.69
N PHE A 137 -5.28 -16.90 12.71
CA PHE A 137 -3.86 -16.65 12.46
C PHE A 137 -2.93 -17.55 13.27
N PRO A 138 -1.90 -18.13 12.64
CA PRO A 138 -0.83 -18.83 13.35
C PRO A 138 -0.07 -17.87 14.26
N PRO A 139 0.66 -18.41 15.27
CA PRO A 139 1.34 -17.59 16.29
C PRO A 139 2.27 -16.50 15.72
N GLU A 140 2.89 -16.74 14.58
CA GLU A 140 3.81 -15.82 13.91
C GLU A 140 3.11 -14.54 13.48
N TYR A 141 1.92 -14.65 12.91
CA TYR A 141 1.11 -13.49 12.46
C TYR A 141 0.50 -12.71 13.63
N ARG A 142 0.34 -13.36 14.82
CA ARG A 142 -0.13 -12.67 16.02
C ARG A 142 0.88 -11.69 16.61
N ALA A 143 2.15 -11.75 16.17
CA ALA A 143 3.16 -10.78 16.53
C ALA A 143 3.04 -9.47 15.73
N GLU A 144 2.30 -9.49 14.63
CA GLU A 144 2.04 -8.31 13.78
C GLU A 144 0.79 -7.55 14.29
N PRO A 145 0.69 -6.22 14.08
CA PRO A 145 -0.46 -5.45 14.57
C PRO A 145 -1.76 -5.87 13.85
N VAL A 146 -2.80 -6.19 14.61
CA VAL A 146 -4.11 -6.62 14.06
C VAL A 146 -4.70 -5.59 13.09
N ILE A 147 -4.52 -4.30 13.38
CA ILE A 147 -4.99 -3.20 12.52
C ILE A 147 -4.41 -3.25 11.11
N ALA A 148 -3.23 -3.85 10.94
CA ALA A 148 -2.57 -3.95 9.64
C ALA A 148 -3.06 -5.14 8.79
N HIS A 149 -3.92 -5.98 9.35
CA HIS A 149 -4.51 -7.14 8.65
C HIS A 149 -6.01 -7.02 8.47
N ALA A 150 -6.73 -6.49 9.46
CA ALA A 150 -8.18 -6.56 9.54
C ALA A 150 -8.88 -5.72 8.48
N GLY A 151 -9.30 -6.36 7.38
CA GLY A 151 -10.03 -5.76 6.26
C GLY A 151 -11.55 -5.76 6.41
N GLY A 152 -12.09 -6.18 7.57
CA GLY A 152 -13.53 -6.26 7.81
C GLY A 152 -14.10 -7.66 7.62
N LYS A 153 -15.41 -7.74 7.33
CA LYS A 153 -16.11 -9.03 7.29
C LYS A 153 -15.60 -9.95 6.18
N ASP A 154 -15.36 -9.41 5.00
CA ASP A 154 -14.92 -10.11 3.80
C ASP A 154 -13.54 -9.63 3.29
N GLY A 155 -12.84 -8.85 4.12
CA GLY A 155 -11.52 -8.31 3.77
C GLY A 155 -11.54 -7.03 2.94
N LEU A 156 -12.68 -6.56 2.43
CA LEU A 156 -12.72 -5.47 1.45
C LEU A 156 -13.28 -4.14 1.97
N ASP A 157 -13.58 -4.01 3.26
CA ASP A 157 -14.18 -2.78 3.80
C ASP A 157 -13.32 -1.54 3.54
N ILE A 158 -12.01 -1.65 3.72
CA ILE A 158 -11.07 -0.53 3.47
C ILE A 158 -10.92 -0.28 1.97
N VAL A 159 -10.84 -1.32 1.16
CA VAL A 159 -10.74 -1.23 -0.32
C VAL A 159 -11.95 -0.48 -0.90
N ARG A 160 -13.17 -0.80 -0.45
CA ARG A 160 -14.41 -0.09 -0.87
C ARG A 160 -14.34 1.40 -0.54
N ARG A 161 -13.81 1.76 0.64
CA ARG A 161 -13.62 3.17 1.03
C ARG A 161 -12.58 3.87 0.15
N ILE A 162 -11.50 3.16 -0.23
CA ILE A 162 -10.48 3.67 -1.13
C ILE A 162 -11.09 3.92 -2.52
N ILE A 163 -11.82 2.97 -3.09
CA ILE A 163 -12.48 3.13 -4.39
C ILE A 163 -13.44 4.34 -4.36
N ALA A 164 -14.25 4.46 -3.32
CA ALA A 164 -15.20 5.56 -3.17
C ALA A 164 -14.53 6.95 -3.10
N GLY A 165 -13.31 7.04 -2.56
CA GLY A 165 -12.58 8.29 -2.41
C GLY A 165 -11.59 8.60 -3.54
N ALA A 166 -11.11 7.60 -4.26
CA ALA A 166 -9.98 7.70 -5.18
C ALA A 166 -10.20 8.72 -6.30
N LYS A 167 -11.37 8.69 -6.99
CA LYS A 167 -11.70 9.64 -8.08
C LYS A 167 -11.52 11.10 -7.67
N ALA A 168 -11.89 11.45 -6.42
CA ALA A 168 -11.79 12.80 -5.89
C ALA A 168 -10.34 13.24 -5.67
N HIS A 169 -9.42 12.31 -5.51
CA HIS A 169 -8.00 12.55 -5.24
C HIS A 169 -7.06 12.19 -6.39
N LEU A 170 -7.58 11.76 -7.53
CA LEU A 170 -6.78 11.52 -8.74
C LEU A 170 -6.69 12.77 -9.61
N ALA A 171 -5.49 13.05 -10.11
CA ALA A 171 -5.25 14.00 -11.20
C ALA A 171 -5.96 13.52 -12.51
N PRO A 172 -6.12 14.37 -13.52
CA PRO A 172 -6.90 14.02 -14.73
C PRO A 172 -6.45 12.73 -15.44
N ARG A 173 -5.15 12.41 -15.40
CA ARG A 173 -4.57 11.19 -15.98
C ARG A 173 -4.00 10.27 -14.92
N GLY A 174 -4.37 10.47 -13.65
CA GLY A 174 -3.89 9.67 -12.55
C GLY A 174 -4.59 8.32 -12.45
N GLY A 175 -3.98 7.42 -11.70
CA GLY A 175 -4.54 6.11 -11.42
C GLY A 175 -4.23 5.61 -10.03
N VAL A 176 -4.90 4.53 -9.63
CA VAL A 176 -4.71 3.84 -8.36
C VAL A 176 -4.26 2.41 -8.60
N LEU A 177 -3.23 2.00 -7.89
CA LEU A 177 -2.71 0.64 -7.80
C LEU A 177 -2.96 0.12 -6.39
N CYS A 178 -3.80 -0.89 -6.26
CA CYS A 178 -4.27 -1.39 -4.96
C CYS A 178 -4.11 -2.91 -4.87
N GLU A 179 -3.47 -3.37 -3.82
CA GLU A 179 -3.40 -4.79 -3.47
C GLU A 179 -4.59 -5.17 -2.59
N ILE A 180 -5.22 -6.32 -2.86
CA ILE A 180 -6.43 -6.78 -2.16
C ILE A 180 -6.40 -8.26 -1.78
N GLY A 181 -5.29 -8.96 -2.01
CA GLY A 181 -5.24 -10.42 -1.81
C GLY A 181 -6.29 -11.14 -2.67
N THR A 182 -6.96 -12.12 -2.11
CA THR A 182 -7.86 -13.04 -2.83
C THR A 182 -9.28 -12.49 -3.05
N GLY A 183 -9.52 -11.19 -2.86
CA GLY A 183 -10.87 -10.58 -2.91
C GLY A 183 -11.42 -10.24 -4.30
N ARG A 184 -10.77 -10.63 -5.40
CA ARG A 184 -11.10 -10.24 -6.77
C ARG A 184 -12.57 -10.48 -7.14
N ASP A 185 -13.05 -11.72 -6.99
CA ASP A 185 -14.42 -12.09 -7.43
C ASP A 185 -15.50 -11.28 -6.67
N ILE A 186 -15.25 -10.99 -5.39
CA ILE A 186 -16.15 -10.19 -4.57
C ILE A 186 -16.15 -8.74 -5.06
N LEU A 187 -14.96 -8.19 -5.32
CA LEU A 187 -14.83 -6.80 -5.76
C LEU A 187 -15.46 -6.57 -7.14
N GLU A 188 -15.23 -7.49 -8.10
CA GLU A 188 -15.87 -7.41 -9.43
C GLU A 188 -17.41 -7.52 -9.34
N ALA A 189 -17.92 -8.32 -8.42
CA ALA A 189 -19.37 -8.41 -8.17
C ALA A 189 -19.95 -7.14 -7.54
N ASP A 190 -19.20 -6.47 -6.65
CA ASP A 190 -19.62 -5.22 -6.02
C ASP A 190 -19.62 -4.03 -7.00
N TYR A 191 -18.74 -4.06 -8.01
CA TYR A 191 -18.52 -2.98 -8.98
C TYR A 191 -18.59 -3.46 -10.43
N PRO A 192 -19.75 -3.98 -10.89
CA PRO A 192 -19.89 -4.60 -12.22
C PRO A 192 -19.66 -3.63 -13.39
N ASP A 193 -19.76 -2.32 -13.13
CA ASP A 193 -19.57 -1.27 -14.12
C ASP A 193 -18.12 -0.75 -14.20
N ILE A 194 -17.23 -1.22 -13.32
CA ILE A 194 -15.81 -0.85 -13.33
C ILE A 194 -14.99 -1.94 -14.05
N ALA A 195 -14.23 -1.52 -15.06
CA ALA A 195 -13.30 -2.39 -15.77
C ALA A 195 -11.94 -2.44 -15.06
N PHE A 196 -11.79 -3.31 -14.09
CA PHE A 196 -10.51 -3.50 -13.39
C PHE A 196 -9.46 -4.08 -14.32
N LEU A 197 -8.26 -3.51 -14.36
CA LEU A 197 -7.08 -4.15 -14.91
C LEU A 197 -6.38 -4.91 -13.76
N TRP A 198 -6.15 -6.21 -13.95
CA TRP A 198 -5.47 -7.08 -12.98
C TRP A 198 -4.09 -7.46 -13.52
N PRO A 199 -3.05 -6.71 -13.18
CA PRO A 199 -1.70 -7.08 -13.60
C PRO A 199 -1.21 -8.32 -12.83
N ASP A 200 -0.58 -9.24 -13.55
CA ASP A 200 0.12 -10.37 -12.95
C ASP A 200 1.52 -9.94 -12.52
N THR A 201 2.04 -10.61 -11.51
CA THR A 201 3.42 -10.54 -11.04
C THR A 201 4.06 -11.93 -11.07
N GLU A 202 5.36 -12.07 -10.75
CA GLU A 202 6.00 -13.39 -10.70
C GLU A 202 5.39 -14.33 -9.64
N GLU A 203 4.84 -13.74 -8.55
CA GLU A 203 4.33 -14.49 -7.40
C GLU A 203 2.82 -14.36 -7.17
N SER A 204 2.10 -13.58 -7.99
CA SER A 204 0.67 -13.29 -7.79
C SER A 204 -0.09 -13.14 -9.10
N GLU A 205 -1.31 -13.70 -9.15
CA GLU A 205 -2.29 -13.54 -10.23
C GLU A 205 -3.59 -12.96 -9.66
N GLY A 206 -3.94 -11.71 -10.07
CA GLY A 206 -5.22 -11.10 -9.73
C GLY A 206 -5.37 -10.61 -8.28
N GLU A 207 -4.27 -10.38 -7.57
CA GLU A 207 -4.27 -9.84 -6.20
C GLU A 207 -4.02 -8.32 -6.13
N VAL A 208 -3.67 -7.71 -7.28
CA VAL A 208 -3.47 -6.26 -7.42
C VAL A 208 -4.35 -5.77 -8.56
N PHE A 209 -5.03 -4.64 -8.37
CA PHE A 209 -5.73 -3.99 -9.46
C PHE A 209 -5.17 -2.60 -9.78
N TRP A 210 -5.32 -2.21 -11.04
CA TRP A 210 -5.11 -0.87 -11.53
C TRP A 210 -6.40 -0.27 -12.04
N LEU A 211 -6.68 0.98 -11.66
CA LEU A 211 -7.75 1.81 -12.22
C LEU A 211 -7.23 3.19 -12.54
N THR A 212 -7.57 3.72 -13.70
CA THR A 212 -7.38 5.14 -14.03
C THR A 212 -8.53 5.97 -13.46
N ARG A 213 -8.36 7.29 -13.41
CA ARG A 213 -9.44 8.19 -12.99
C ARG A 213 -10.70 8.07 -13.86
N GLU A 214 -10.55 7.65 -15.11
CA GLU A 214 -11.65 7.52 -16.09
C GLU A 214 -12.51 6.27 -15.86
N ASP A 215 -11.95 5.24 -15.23
CA ASP A 215 -12.65 3.98 -14.93
C ASP A 215 -13.66 4.12 -13.78
N PHE A 216 -13.56 5.17 -12.97
CA PHE A 216 -14.53 5.43 -11.90
C PHE A 216 -15.79 6.10 -12.49
N VAL A 217 -16.89 5.37 -12.49
CA VAL A 217 -18.21 5.80 -12.93
C VAL A 217 -18.81 6.91 -12.05
#